data_1853c8afebb258830b3f2f058b3ffb64
#
_entry.id   1853c8afebb258830b3f2f058b3ffb64
#
_cell.length_a   1.000
_cell.length_b   1.000
_cell.length_c   1.000
_cell.angle_alpha   90.00
_cell.angle_beta   90.00
_cell.angle_gamma   90.00
#
_symmetry.space_group_name_H-M   'P 1'
#
loop_
_entity.id
_entity.type
_entity.pdbx_description
1 polymer ?
#
loop_
_entity_poly.entity_id
_entity_poly.type
_entity_poly.pdbx_seq_one_letter_code
_entity_poly.pdbx_strand_id
1 'polypeptide(L)'
;MISRSHFLAVFASVLFVLQSASAQEWTRFHGPNGQGVSSLKSFPAEWSEENIVFKTELPGIGHSSPVLWGEKVFLLSADPETAERYVLCLDANSGKILWQHDYKSVTHKLHLRSSYASCTPVVDEDIVIFAWSDPQHTWVKAYSHDGNQLWT
;
A
#
# COMPACT_ATOMS: atom_id res chain seq x y z
N MET A 1 -19.41 -61.68 -37.58
CA MET A 1 -19.26 -60.20 -37.86
C MET A 1 -19.51 -59.41 -36.60
N ILE A 2 -18.45 -58.91 -35.95
CA ILE A 2 -18.52 -58.24 -34.66
C ILE A 2 -18.36 -56.78 -34.95
N SER A 3 -19.42 -55.98 -34.70
CA SER A 3 -19.41 -54.54 -34.79
C SER A 3 -18.70 -53.94 -33.58
N ARG A 4 -17.62 -53.20 -33.81
CA ARG A 4 -16.91 -52.46 -32.80
C ARG A 4 -17.48 -51.05 -32.71
N SER A 5 -18.29 -50.76 -31.70
CA SER A 5 -18.72 -49.41 -31.35
C SER A 5 -17.57 -48.65 -30.69
N HIS A 6 -17.11 -47.60 -31.32
CA HIS A 6 -16.11 -46.70 -30.75
C HIS A 6 -16.81 -45.72 -29.84
N PHE A 7 -16.55 -45.83 -28.53
CA PHE A 7 -16.89 -44.80 -27.55
C PHE A 7 -15.86 -43.67 -27.63
N LEU A 8 -16.25 -42.54 -28.20
CA LEU A 8 -15.47 -41.31 -28.10
C LEU A 8 -15.80 -40.66 -26.74
N ALA A 9 -14.88 -40.75 -25.79
CA ALA A 9 -14.94 -39.99 -24.55
C ALA A 9 -14.42 -38.56 -24.83
N VAL A 10 -15.33 -37.61 -24.89
CA VAL A 10 -14.97 -36.18 -24.93
C VAL A 10 -14.63 -35.73 -23.52
N PHE A 11 -13.34 -35.57 -23.26
CA PHE A 11 -12.86 -34.96 -22.01
C PHE A 11 -13.04 -33.44 -22.14
N ALA A 12 -14.11 -32.88 -21.61
CA ALA A 12 -14.29 -31.43 -21.46
C ALA A 12 -13.42 -30.94 -20.30
N SER A 13 -12.23 -30.49 -20.60
CA SER A 13 -11.38 -29.79 -19.63
C SER A 13 -11.97 -28.41 -19.35
N VAL A 14 -12.67 -28.30 -18.22
CA VAL A 14 -13.10 -26.99 -17.70
C VAL A 14 -11.87 -26.29 -17.17
N LEU A 15 -11.29 -25.38 -17.95
CA LEU A 15 -10.29 -24.42 -17.47
C LEU A 15 -11.02 -23.46 -16.51
N PHE A 16 -10.88 -23.69 -15.21
CA PHE A 16 -11.18 -22.69 -14.20
C PHE A 16 -10.11 -21.59 -14.33
N VAL A 17 -10.42 -20.53 -15.07
CA VAL A 17 -9.65 -19.30 -15.01
C VAL A 17 -9.94 -18.69 -13.64
N LEU A 18 -9.04 -18.91 -12.69
CA LEU A 18 -9.00 -18.15 -11.46
C LEU A 18 -8.76 -16.67 -11.87
N GLN A 19 -9.82 -15.91 -11.99
CA GLN A 19 -9.72 -14.47 -12.04
C GLN A 19 -9.23 -14.05 -10.65
N SER A 20 -7.93 -13.86 -10.50
CA SER A 20 -7.40 -13.13 -9.39
C SER A 20 -8.11 -11.77 -9.39
N ALA A 21 -8.92 -11.51 -8.38
CA ALA A 21 -9.42 -10.18 -8.15
C ALA A 21 -8.18 -9.32 -7.91
N SER A 22 -7.70 -8.64 -8.95
CA SER A 22 -6.64 -7.67 -8.81
C SER A 22 -7.19 -6.58 -7.90
N ALA A 23 -6.66 -6.48 -6.70
CA ALA A 23 -6.94 -5.34 -5.86
C ALA A 23 -6.61 -4.08 -6.68
N GLN A 24 -7.47 -3.07 -6.58
CA GLN A 24 -7.19 -1.83 -7.30
C GLN A 24 -5.93 -1.21 -6.72
N GLU A 25 -4.88 -1.08 -7.53
CA GLU A 25 -3.66 -0.37 -7.16
C GLU A 25 -3.96 1.10 -6.85
N TRP A 26 -3.47 1.59 -5.71
CA TRP A 26 -3.58 2.99 -5.30
C TRP A 26 -2.18 3.57 -5.15
N THR A 27 -1.55 3.90 -6.27
CA THR A 27 -0.10 4.03 -6.40
C THR A 27 0.48 5.36 -5.94
N ARG A 28 -0.34 6.36 -5.66
CA ARG A 28 0.09 7.71 -5.24
C ARG A 28 -1.07 8.49 -4.62
N PHE A 29 -0.79 9.70 -4.15
CA PHE A 29 -1.82 10.63 -3.70
C PHE A 29 -2.88 10.84 -4.79
N HIS A 30 -4.16 10.72 -4.43
CA HIS A 30 -5.31 10.72 -5.34
C HIS A 30 -5.36 9.55 -6.33
N GLY A 31 -4.64 8.45 -6.06
CA GLY A 31 -4.71 7.22 -6.84
C GLY A 31 -4.00 7.26 -8.20
N PRO A 32 -4.09 6.20 -8.99
CA PRO A 32 -3.30 6.04 -10.21
C PRO A 32 -3.56 7.13 -11.27
N ASN A 33 -4.77 7.66 -11.32
CA ASN A 33 -5.16 8.72 -12.25
C ASN A 33 -5.01 10.14 -11.67
N GLY A 34 -4.67 10.27 -10.38
CA GLY A 34 -4.55 11.56 -9.69
C GLY A 34 -5.88 12.30 -9.44
N GLN A 35 -7.01 11.66 -9.65
CA GLN A 35 -8.34 12.27 -9.54
C GLN A 35 -9.05 11.96 -8.21
N GLY A 36 -8.52 11.05 -7.41
CA GLY A 36 -9.15 10.60 -6.17
C GLY A 36 -10.39 9.72 -6.40
N VAL A 37 -10.52 9.13 -7.57
CA VAL A 37 -11.66 8.31 -7.97
C VAL A 37 -11.25 6.85 -8.05
N SER A 38 -11.94 6.01 -7.27
CA SER A 38 -11.80 4.56 -7.31
C SER A 38 -12.70 3.95 -8.38
N SER A 39 -12.26 2.84 -8.98
CA SER A 39 -13.08 2.03 -9.88
C SER A 39 -14.08 1.13 -9.14
N LEU A 40 -14.03 1.07 -7.81
CA LEU A 40 -14.99 0.32 -7.00
C LEU A 40 -16.41 0.82 -7.25
N LYS A 41 -17.31 -0.10 -7.57
CA LYS A 41 -18.72 0.23 -7.91
C LYS A 41 -19.66 0.26 -6.71
N SER A 42 -19.23 -0.32 -5.60
CA SER A 42 -20.03 -0.37 -4.37
C SER A 42 -19.15 0.00 -3.18
N PHE A 43 -19.66 0.90 -2.37
CA PHE A 43 -19.08 1.31 -1.11
C PHE A 43 -20.20 1.37 -0.07
N PRO A 44 -20.02 0.84 1.14
CA PRO A 44 -21.07 0.91 2.16
C PRO A 44 -21.36 2.37 2.50
N ALA A 45 -22.65 2.74 2.41
CA ALA A 45 -23.11 4.08 2.78
C ALA A 45 -23.19 4.25 4.31
N GLU A 46 -23.36 3.14 5.01
CA GLU A 46 -23.40 3.09 6.47
C GLU A 46 -22.25 2.19 6.97
N TRP A 47 -21.60 2.62 8.05
CA TRP A 47 -20.46 1.94 8.65
C TRP A 47 -20.78 1.46 10.06
N SER A 48 -20.35 0.25 10.37
CA SER A 48 -20.35 -0.32 11.71
C SER A 48 -18.98 -0.92 12.02
N GLU A 49 -18.75 -1.30 13.27
CA GLU A 49 -17.53 -2.02 13.67
C GLU A 49 -17.34 -3.33 12.88
N GLU A 50 -18.42 -3.95 12.41
CA GLU A 50 -18.40 -5.18 11.60
C GLU A 50 -17.79 -4.96 10.20
N ASN A 51 -17.76 -3.72 9.72
CA ASN A 51 -17.16 -3.36 8.43
C ASN A 51 -15.65 -3.13 8.52
N ILE A 52 -15.10 -3.13 9.72
CA ILE A 52 -13.66 -2.91 9.94
C ILE A 52 -12.94 -4.25 9.85
N VAL A 53 -12.10 -4.39 8.83
CA VAL A 53 -11.29 -5.60 8.63
C VAL A 53 -10.19 -5.70 9.69
N PHE A 54 -9.50 -4.57 9.95
CA PHE A 54 -8.47 -4.47 11.00
C PHE A 54 -8.30 -3.02 11.46
N LYS A 55 -7.69 -2.87 12.61
CA LYS A 55 -7.15 -1.59 13.13
C LYS A 55 -5.70 -1.80 13.54
N THR A 56 -4.80 -0.99 13.04
CA THR A 56 -3.37 -1.08 13.36
C THR A 56 -2.92 0.19 14.04
N GLU A 57 -2.32 0.06 15.22
CA GLU A 57 -1.62 1.15 15.88
C GLU A 57 -0.27 1.36 15.19
N LEU A 58 -0.03 2.57 14.72
CA LEU A 58 1.19 2.95 14.01
C LEU A 58 2.12 3.73 14.94
N PRO A 59 3.45 3.63 14.78
CA PRO A 59 4.37 4.52 15.46
C PRO A 59 4.16 5.96 14.97
N GLY A 60 4.05 6.91 15.90
CA GLY A 60 3.89 8.33 15.58
C GLY A 60 2.55 8.70 14.92
N ILE A 61 2.57 9.85 14.26
CA ILE A 61 1.40 10.43 13.58
C ILE A 61 1.79 10.97 12.20
N GLY A 62 0.81 11.29 11.35
CA GLY A 62 1.10 11.88 10.04
C GLY A 62 -0.13 12.22 9.22
N HIS A 63 0.09 12.96 8.14
CA HIS A 63 -0.91 13.28 7.11
C HIS A 63 -0.60 12.58 5.78
N SER A 64 0.39 11.68 5.78
CA SER A 64 0.70 10.82 4.63
C SER A 64 -0.52 9.97 4.27
N SER A 65 -0.93 9.98 3.03
CA SER A 65 -1.94 9.03 2.55
C SER A 65 -1.28 7.66 2.33
N PRO A 66 -1.93 6.57 2.73
CA PRO A 66 -1.43 5.25 2.37
C PRO A 66 -1.52 5.03 0.86
N VAL A 67 -0.55 4.30 0.31
CA VAL A 67 -0.57 3.80 -1.06
C VAL A 67 -0.59 2.28 -1.06
N LEU A 68 -1.12 1.69 -2.12
CA LEU A 68 -1.41 0.26 -2.18
C LEU A 68 -0.82 -0.34 -3.46
N TRP A 69 -0.13 -1.46 -3.30
CA TRP A 69 0.31 -2.32 -4.40
C TRP A 69 0.18 -3.80 -4.00
N GLY A 70 -0.63 -4.53 -4.72
CA GLY A 70 -0.97 -5.90 -4.38
C GLY A 70 -1.55 -6.01 -2.97
N GLU A 71 -0.95 -6.83 -2.13
CA GLU A 71 -1.35 -7.02 -0.73
C GLU A 71 -0.52 -6.17 0.26
N LYS A 72 0.13 -5.10 -0.21
CA LYS A 72 0.98 -4.25 0.63
C LYS A 72 0.47 -2.81 0.66
N VAL A 73 0.46 -2.24 1.85
CA VAL A 73 0.15 -0.83 2.12
C VAL A 73 1.42 -0.13 2.58
N PHE A 74 1.77 0.96 1.94
CA PHE A 74 2.94 1.76 2.29
C PHE A 74 2.53 3.13 2.77
N LEU A 75 3.13 3.59 3.85
CA LEU A 75 2.87 4.93 4.40
C LEU A 75 4.06 5.46 5.18
N LEU A 76 4.08 6.78 5.35
CA LEU A 76 5.04 7.51 6.17
C LEU A 76 4.34 7.97 7.45
N SER A 77 5.00 7.81 8.58
CA SER A 77 4.62 8.34 9.88
C SER A 77 5.79 9.06 10.53
N ALA A 78 5.57 9.80 11.59
CA ALA A 78 6.63 10.49 12.32
C ALA A 78 6.28 10.72 13.78
N ASP A 79 7.29 10.72 14.62
CA ASP A 79 7.19 11.17 16.00
C ASP A 79 7.03 12.71 16.04
N PRO A 80 5.96 13.23 16.65
CA PRO A 80 5.73 14.67 16.68
C PRO A 80 6.71 15.45 17.57
N GLU A 81 7.38 14.79 18.52
CA GLU A 81 8.29 15.43 19.47
C GLU A 81 9.74 15.41 19.00
N THR A 82 10.18 14.32 18.38
CA THR A 82 11.56 14.14 17.92
C THR A 82 11.76 14.37 16.43
N ALA A 83 10.67 14.41 15.67
CA ALA A 83 10.68 14.41 14.20
C ALA A 83 11.27 13.15 13.57
N GLU A 84 11.46 12.06 14.31
CA GLU A 84 11.86 10.78 13.75
C GLU A 84 10.82 10.30 12.72
N ARG A 85 11.28 9.80 11.56
CA ARG A 85 10.42 9.31 10.48
C ARG A 85 10.35 7.80 10.52
N TYR A 86 9.15 7.28 10.32
CA TYR A 86 8.87 5.85 10.21
C TYR A 86 8.34 5.56 8.82
N VAL A 87 9.15 4.84 8.04
CA VAL A 87 8.78 4.32 6.72
C VAL A 87 8.21 2.93 6.93
N LEU A 88 6.97 2.70 6.52
CA LEU A 88 6.20 1.52 6.92
C LEU A 88 5.63 0.78 5.71
N CYS A 89 5.65 -0.53 5.81
CA CYS A 89 4.85 -1.42 4.97
C CYS A 89 3.99 -2.34 5.84
N LEU A 90 2.72 -2.42 5.52
CA LEU A 90 1.76 -3.30 6.18
C LEU A 90 1.17 -4.29 5.18
N ASP A 91 0.76 -5.43 5.70
CA ASP A 91 -0.10 -6.37 4.99
C ASP A 91 -1.51 -5.80 4.86
N ALA A 92 -2.03 -5.72 3.65
CA ALA A 92 -3.32 -5.09 3.36
C ALA A 92 -4.53 -5.91 3.86
N ASN A 93 -4.35 -7.19 4.16
CA ASN A 93 -5.44 -8.07 4.63
C ASN A 93 -5.55 -8.10 6.15
N SER A 94 -4.42 -8.01 6.85
CA SER A 94 -4.35 -8.15 8.32
C SER A 94 -3.95 -6.88 9.06
N GLY A 95 -3.41 -5.88 8.36
CA GLY A 95 -2.84 -4.68 8.97
C GLY A 95 -1.51 -4.91 9.69
N LYS A 96 -0.94 -6.11 9.64
CA LYS A 96 0.35 -6.41 10.28
C LYS A 96 1.47 -5.61 9.63
N ILE A 97 2.31 -4.96 10.45
CA ILE A 97 3.54 -4.32 9.96
C ILE A 97 4.48 -5.43 9.47
N LEU A 98 4.81 -5.41 8.18
CA LEU A 98 5.70 -6.35 7.52
C LEU A 98 7.15 -5.92 7.67
N TRP A 99 7.41 -4.62 7.50
CA TRP A 99 8.70 -4.01 7.75
C TRP A 99 8.56 -2.52 8.10
N GLN A 100 9.59 -2.00 8.77
CA GLN A 100 9.70 -0.61 9.22
C GLN A 100 11.15 -0.17 9.15
N HIS A 101 11.37 1.09 8.74
CA HIS A 101 12.66 1.76 8.86
C HIS A 101 12.50 3.07 9.59
N ASP A 102 13.39 3.32 10.55
CA ASP A 102 13.38 4.50 11.39
C ASP A 102 14.51 5.45 10.97
N TYR A 103 14.18 6.73 10.82
CA TYR A 103 15.13 7.76 10.42
C TYR A 103 15.12 8.91 11.42
N LYS A 104 16.19 9.04 12.17
CA LYS A 104 16.41 10.20 13.02
C LYS A 104 16.35 11.48 12.20
N SER A 105 15.77 12.52 12.77
CA SER A 105 15.62 13.79 12.13
C SER A 105 15.73 14.93 13.16
N VAL A 106 15.52 16.16 12.72
CA VAL A 106 15.60 17.34 13.56
C VAL A 106 14.27 18.08 13.53
N THR A 107 13.78 18.42 14.71
CA THR A 107 12.55 19.20 14.85
C THR A 107 12.73 20.59 14.22
N HIS A 108 11.68 21.06 13.59
CA HIS A 108 11.62 22.41 13.01
C HIS A 108 10.17 22.90 13.00
N LYS A 109 10.01 24.20 12.75
CA LYS A 109 8.69 24.81 12.70
C LYS A 109 7.89 24.27 11.52
N LEU A 110 6.74 23.67 11.81
CA LEU A 110 5.77 23.23 10.82
C LEU A 110 4.64 24.27 10.68
N HIS A 111 3.99 24.23 9.52
CA HIS A 111 2.70 24.89 9.37
C HIS A 111 1.65 24.17 10.22
N LEU A 112 0.66 24.90 10.76
CA LEU A 112 -0.38 24.36 11.64
C LEU A 112 -1.16 23.14 11.06
N ARG A 113 -1.21 23.04 9.73
CA ARG A 113 -1.90 21.96 9.01
C ARG A 113 -0.93 20.95 8.40
N SER A 114 0.29 20.87 8.92
CA SER A 114 1.32 19.95 8.45
C SER A 114 1.78 19.03 9.57
N SER A 115 2.43 17.96 9.20
CA SER A 115 3.14 17.05 10.09
C SER A 115 4.52 16.76 9.53
N TYR A 116 5.39 16.15 10.33
CA TYR A 116 6.68 15.66 9.86
C TYR A 116 6.54 14.53 8.84
N ALA A 117 5.36 13.94 8.68
CA ALA A 117 5.02 12.89 7.72
C ALA A 117 3.83 13.31 6.84
N SER A 118 3.99 14.37 6.05
CA SER A 118 2.93 14.87 5.16
C SER A 118 3.06 14.38 3.72
N CYS A 119 4.24 13.90 3.29
CA CYS A 119 4.42 13.37 1.95
C CYS A 119 3.78 12.00 1.81
N THR A 120 2.99 11.82 0.76
CA THR A 120 2.46 10.52 0.37
C THR A 120 3.51 9.78 -0.45
N PRO A 121 3.80 8.50 -0.16
CA PRO A 121 4.70 7.70 -1.00
C PRO A 121 4.12 7.49 -2.40
N VAL A 122 4.97 7.03 -3.31
CA VAL A 122 4.56 6.53 -4.61
C VAL A 122 5.10 5.12 -4.80
N VAL A 123 4.34 4.27 -5.45
CA VAL A 123 4.68 2.86 -5.66
C VAL A 123 4.36 2.44 -7.09
N ASP A 124 5.19 1.59 -7.66
CA ASP A 124 4.96 0.88 -8.91
C ASP A 124 5.25 -0.63 -8.75
N GLU A 125 5.37 -1.36 -9.84
CA GLU A 125 5.58 -2.81 -9.82
C GLU A 125 6.91 -3.23 -9.20
N ASP A 126 7.93 -2.37 -9.19
CA ASP A 126 9.29 -2.70 -8.75
C ASP A 126 9.66 -2.09 -7.40
N ILE A 127 9.25 -0.83 -7.17
CA ILE A 127 9.75 -0.03 -6.04
C ILE A 127 8.66 0.81 -5.37
N VAL A 128 8.94 1.19 -4.13
CA VAL A 128 8.22 2.24 -3.41
C VAL A 128 9.19 3.37 -3.05
N ILE A 129 8.75 4.60 -3.27
CA ILE A 129 9.55 5.81 -3.00
C ILE A 129 8.88 6.62 -1.90
N PHE A 130 9.66 6.97 -0.89
CA PHE A 130 9.28 7.87 0.20
C PHE A 130 10.09 9.16 0.13
N ALA A 131 9.47 10.28 0.49
CA ALA A 131 10.14 11.57 0.56
C ALA A 131 9.74 12.34 1.81
N TRP A 132 10.70 13.08 2.38
CA TRP A 132 10.46 14.05 3.46
C TRP A 132 11.57 15.09 3.48
N SER A 133 11.34 16.19 4.19
CA SER A 133 12.37 17.21 4.40
C SER A 133 12.67 17.40 5.88
N ASP A 134 13.89 17.77 6.16
CA ASP A 134 14.36 18.37 7.40
C ASP A 134 14.93 19.76 7.10
N PRO A 135 15.44 20.54 8.11
CA PRO A 135 15.96 21.88 7.85
C PRO A 135 17.16 21.95 6.90
N GLN A 136 17.88 20.87 6.70
CA GLN A 136 19.11 20.84 5.90
C GLN A 136 18.91 20.13 4.55
N HIS A 137 18.00 19.13 4.48
CA HIS A 137 17.91 18.23 3.34
C HIS A 137 16.47 17.90 2.97
N THR A 138 16.29 17.57 1.71
CA THR A 138 15.13 16.79 1.25
C THR A 138 15.62 15.39 0.91
N TRP A 139 15.04 14.42 1.60
CA TRP A 139 15.36 13.02 1.44
C TRP A 139 14.39 12.37 0.47
N VAL A 140 14.91 11.60 -0.46
CA VAL A 140 14.13 10.73 -1.34
C VAL A 140 14.78 9.35 -1.27
N LYS A 141 14.00 8.35 -0.86
CA LYS A 141 14.49 6.99 -0.65
C LYS A 141 13.60 5.99 -1.36
N ALA A 142 14.24 5.06 -2.07
CA ALA A 142 13.56 3.96 -2.73
C ALA A 142 13.86 2.64 -2.05
N TYR A 143 12.84 1.79 -2.00
CA TYR A 143 12.88 0.44 -1.44
C TYR A 143 12.24 -0.55 -2.40
N SER A 144 12.71 -1.80 -2.36
CA SER A 144 11.90 -2.90 -2.88
C SER A 144 10.64 -3.07 -2.02
N HIS A 145 9.64 -3.77 -2.53
CA HIS A 145 8.43 -4.07 -1.75
C HIS A 145 8.70 -4.90 -0.50
N ASP A 146 9.85 -5.56 -0.41
CA ASP A 146 10.27 -6.35 0.76
C ASP A 146 11.11 -5.54 1.75
N GLY A 147 11.25 -4.24 1.53
CA GLY A 147 11.91 -3.32 2.45
C GLY A 147 13.43 -3.18 2.27
N ASN A 148 14.02 -3.75 1.21
CA ASN A 148 15.43 -3.51 0.94
C ASN A 148 15.62 -2.11 0.36
N GLN A 149 16.44 -1.27 1.01
CA GLN A 149 16.74 0.05 0.48
C GLN A 149 17.58 -0.08 -0.80
N LEU A 150 17.12 0.54 -1.87
CA LEU A 150 17.74 0.49 -3.19
C LEU A 150 18.67 1.68 -3.41
N TRP A 151 18.18 2.88 -3.09
CA TRP A 151 18.95 4.12 -3.21
C TRP A 151 18.42 5.25 -2.31
N THR A 152 19.23 6.25 -2.15
CA THR A 152 18.90 7.53 -1.49
C THR A 152 19.42 8.66 -2.35
#